data_b44d4960f45c513f635ae6a7b36852fc
#
_entry.id   b44d4960f45c513f635ae6a7b36852fc
#
_cell.length_a   1.000
_cell.length_b   1.000
_cell.length_c   1.000
_cell.angle_alpha   90.00
_cell.angle_beta   90.00
_cell.angle_gamma   90.00
#
_symmetry.space_group_name_H-M   'P 1'
#
loop_
_entity.id
_entity.type
_entity.pdbx_description
1 polymer ?
#
loop_
_entity_poly.entity_id
_entity_poly.type
_entity_poly.pdbx_seq_one_letter_code
_entity_poly.pdbx_strand_id
1 'polypeptide(L)'
;MLDYFSSLDLFGWLEIAAVIIGLAYVILEVLKSDAMWALCIVSSLMNIAVYLHNAFPAMALLQVYYIVTSVYGIIQWRRLDASAQPSADKPQGEETLRIVRPSKKVILISLAAAVALTALLWPVFNRIDHAAGAEPYRGQVLLDTSMAVLSMVAMYWVSRSYPENWYLWILINLVSVAMFLFGGLYWMAALYGCYLVTAFIGLRHWKRNGVYVDEKEIK
;
A
#
# COMPACT_ATOMS: atom_id res chain seq x y z
N MET A 1 -3.97 4.06 -31.16
CA MET A 1 -3.21 4.29 -29.90
C MET A 1 -2.81 5.76 -29.75
N LEU A 2 -2.22 6.41 -30.77
CA LEU A 2 -1.90 7.85 -30.71
C LEU A 2 -3.16 8.72 -30.53
N ASP A 3 -4.27 8.36 -31.18
CA ASP A 3 -5.54 9.09 -31.07
C ASP A 3 -6.15 9.02 -29.64
N TYR A 4 -5.90 7.94 -28.90
CA TYR A 4 -6.31 7.82 -27.49
C TYR A 4 -5.57 8.82 -26.60
N PHE A 5 -4.25 8.94 -26.76
CA PHE A 5 -3.46 9.89 -25.96
C PHE A 5 -3.74 11.35 -26.29
N SER A 6 -4.12 11.65 -27.56
CA SER A 6 -4.49 13.01 -27.97
C SER A 6 -5.87 13.44 -27.47
N SER A 7 -6.73 12.49 -27.06
CA SER A 7 -8.07 12.76 -26.53
C SER A 7 -8.14 12.84 -25.01
N LEU A 8 -7.02 12.58 -24.30
CA LEU A 8 -6.98 12.64 -22.84
C LEU A 8 -7.05 14.08 -22.35
N ASP A 9 -7.94 14.31 -21.39
CA ASP A 9 -7.98 15.54 -20.61
C ASP A 9 -6.90 15.55 -19.50
N LEU A 10 -6.85 16.61 -18.72
CA LEU A 10 -5.92 16.75 -17.62
C LEU A 10 -6.03 15.58 -16.61
N PHE A 11 -7.25 15.13 -16.30
CA PHE A 11 -7.48 14.06 -15.32
C PHE A 11 -7.02 12.70 -15.84
N GLY A 12 -7.19 12.42 -17.11
CA GLY A 12 -6.65 11.21 -17.75
C GLY A 12 -5.12 11.16 -17.72
N TRP A 13 -4.45 12.28 -17.92
CA TRP A 13 -2.99 12.37 -17.78
C TRP A 13 -2.54 12.22 -16.32
N LEU A 14 -3.28 12.78 -15.35
CA LEU A 14 -3.01 12.60 -13.92
C LEU A 14 -3.15 11.12 -13.50
N GLU A 15 -4.15 10.41 -14.01
CA GLU A 15 -4.35 8.98 -13.77
C GLU A 15 -3.16 8.15 -14.27
N ILE A 16 -2.73 8.36 -15.51
CA ILE A 16 -1.55 7.67 -16.07
C ILE A 16 -0.30 7.97 -15.24
N ALA A 17 -0.07 9.24 -14.91
CA ALA A 17 1.09 9.63 -14.10
C ALA A 17 1.03 8.99 -12.71
N ALA A 18 -0.14 8.92 -12.06
CA ALA A 18 -0.32 8.27 -10.76
C ALA A 18 0.01 6.77 -10.82
N VAL A 19 -0.36 6.07 -11.91
CA VAL A 19 -0.01 4.66 -12.12
C VAL A 19 1.50 4.49 -12.26
N ILE A 20 2.17 5.30 -13.05
CA ILE A 20 3.64 5.23 -13.25
C ILE A 20 4.36 5.49 -11.93
N ILE A 21 3.94 6.52 -11.19
CA ILE A 21 4.50 6.85 -9.87
C ILE A 21 4.24 5.72 -8.88
N GLY A 22 3.05 5.11 -8.92
CA GLY A 22 2.70 3.96 -8.08
C GLY A 22 3.59 2.74 -8.33
N LEU A 23 3.94 2.46 -9.59
CA LEU A 23 4.90 1.39 -9.93
C LEU A 23 6.31 1.71 -9.42
N ALA A 24 6.77 2.95 -9.59
CA ALA A 24 8.05 3.39 -9.04
C ALA A 24 8.06 3.30 -7.49
N TYR A 25 6.96 3.67 -6.84
CA TYR A 25 6.78 3.53 -5.40
C TYR A 25 7.04 2.09 -4.92
N VAL A 26 6.41 1.09 -5.56
CA VAL A 26 6.54 -0.32 -5.14
C VAL A 26 7.99 -0.82 -5.28
N ILE A 27 8.71 -0.38 -6.32
CA ILE A 27 10.13 -0.71 -6.48
C ILE A 27 10.96 -0.11 -5.33
N LEU A 28 10.72 1.16 -4.99
CA LEU A 28 11.40 1.82 -3.88
C LEU A 28 11.02 1.23 -2.51
N GLU A 29 9.80 0.70 -2.36
CA GLU A 29 9.37 -0.04 -1.16
C GLU A 29 10.20 -1.32 -0.99
N VAL A 30 10.40 -2.10 -2.08
CA VAL A 30 11.28 -3.28 -2.05
C VAL A 30 12.68 -2.91 -1.62
N LEU A 31 13.24 -1.83 -2.16
CA LEU A 31 14.57 -1.33 -1.84
C LEU A 31 14.66 -0.65 -0.47
N LYS A 32 13.51 -0.45 0.20
CA LYS A 32 13.40 0.31 1.47
C LYS A 32 14.01 1.71 1.37
N SER A 33 13.78 2.39 0.27
CA SER A 33 14.25 3.76 0.06
C SER A 33 13.25 4.77 0.62
N ASP A 34 13.73 5.76 1.39
CA ASP A 34 12.89 6.87 1.90
C ASP A 34 12.15 7.63 0.81
N ALA A 35 12.68 7.63 -0.42
CA ALA A 35 12.04 8.27 -1.57
C ALA A 35 10.64 7.70 -1.89
N MET A 36 10.35 6.44 -1.49
CA MET A 36 9.02 5.85 -1.66
C MET A 36 7.93 6.68 -0.98
N TRP A 37 8.22 7.25 0.18
CA TRP A 37 7.25 8.06 0.92
C TRP A 37 6.87 9.34 0.19
N ALA A 38 7.86 10.00 -0.43
CA ALA A 38 7.59 11.18 -1.25
C ALA A 38 6.73 10.82 -2.47
N LEU A 39 7.03 9.71 -3.16
CA LEU A 39 6.23 9.24 -4.28
C LEU A 39 4.81 8.84 -3.84
N CYS A 40 4.66 8.21 -2.67
CA CYS A 40 3.34 7.89 -2.12
C CYS A 40 2.51 9.16 -1.89
N ILE A 41 3.10 10.20 -1.29
CA ILE A 41 2.41 11.49 -1.06
C ILE A 41 2.01 12.12 -2.39
N VAL A 42 2.93 12.20 -3.36
CA VAL A 42 2.65 12.80 -4.69
C VAL A 42 1.54 12.02 -5.41
N SER A 43 1.66 10.70 -5.49
CA SER A 43 0.63 9.85 -6.11
C SER A 43 -0.73 10.00 -5.41
N SER A 44 -0.73 10.03 -4.07
CA SER A 44 -1.97 10.20 -3.30
C SER A 44 -2.63 11.56 -3.55
N LEU A 45 -1.86 12.65 -3.65
CA LEU A 45 -2.41 13.97 -3.99
C LEU A 45 -3.04 13.98 -5.39
N MET A 46 -2.39 13.36 -6.36
CA MET A 46 -2.94 13.22 -7.73
C MET A 46 -4.23 12.39 -7.72
N ASN A 47 -4.22 11.26 -7.02
CA ASN A 47 -5.39 10.38 -6.90
C ASN A 47 -6.55 11.07 -6.17
N ILE A 48 -6.32 11.91 -5.17
CA ILE A 48 -7.38 12.72 -4.53
C ILE A 48 -8.09 13.58 -5.58
N ALA A 49 -7.32 14.29 -6.42
CA ALA A 49 -7.91 15.13 -7.47
C ALA A 49 -8.76 14.30 -8.46
N VAL A 50 -8.22 13.15 -8.92
CA VAL A 50 -8.92 12.23 -9.84
C VAL A 50 -10.19 11.68 -9.19
N TYR A 51 -10.11 11.20 -7.94
CA TYR A 51 -11.27 10.60 -7.25
C TYR A 51 -12.37 11.61 -6.93
N LEU A 52 -12.02 12.84 -6.55
CA LEU A 52 -13.01 13.88 -6.32
C LEU A 52 -13.67 14.32 -7.63
N HIS A 53 -12.92 14.39 -8.73
CA HIS A 53 -13.47 14.69 -10.06
C HIS A 53 -14.48 13.62 -10.51
N ASN A 54 -14.19 12.34 -10.24
CA ASN A 54 -15.05 11.20 -10.60
C ASN A 54 -16.12 10.87 -9.54
N ALA A 55 -16.32 11.72 -8.54
CA ALA A 55 -17.30 11.55 -7.45
C ALA A 55 -17.08 10.29 -6.59
N PHE A 56 -15.79 9.93 -6.31
CA PHE A 56 -15.39 8.85 -5.42
C PHE A 56 -14.78 9.36 -4.08
N PRO A 57 -15.57 10.01 -3.20
CA PRO A 57 -15.04 10.64 -1.99
C PRO A 57 -14.43 9.64 -0.99
N ALA A 58 -14.93 8.41 -0.94
CA ALA A 58 -14.37 7.36 -0.08
C ALA A 58 -12.94 6.96 -0.49
N MET A 59 -12.68 6.88 -1.80
CA MET A 59 -11.34 6.62 -2.33
C MET A 59 -10.40 7.81 -2.09
N ALA A 60 -10.90 9.04 -2.20
CA ALA A 60 -10.13 10.24 -1.85
C ALA A 60 -9.74 10.24 -0.36
N LEU A 61 -10.66 9.84 0.53
CA LEU A 61 -10.37 9.71 1.96
C LEU A 61 -9.27 8.67 2.26
N LEU A 62 -9.27 7.55 1.55
CA LEU A 62 -8.21 6.53 1.67
C LEU A 62 -6.83 7.12 1.29
N GLN A 63 -6.77 7.99 0.28
CA GLN A 63 -5.51 8.68 -0.07
C GLN A 63 -5.02 9.62 1.03
N VAL A 64 -5.94 10.28 1.75
CA VAL A 64 -5.56 11.08 2.94
C VAL A 64 -4.91 10.19 4.00
N TYR A 65 -5.46 9.00 4.24
CA TYR A 65 -4.82 8.01 5.13
C TYR A 65 -3.39 7.66 4.65
N TYR A 66 -3.17 7.44 3.36
CA TYR A 66 -1.85 7.13 2.82
C TYR A 66 -0.86 8.30 2.99
N ILE A 67 -1.30 9.55 2.83
CA ILE A 67 -0.46 10.73 3.10
C ILE A 67 -0.05 10.76 4.58
N VAL A 68 -1.01 10.63 5.50
CA VAL A 68 -0.73 10.64 6.94
C VAL A 68 0.23 9.52 7.34
N THR A 69 -0.01 8.31 6.82
CA THR A 69 0.86 7.15 7.09
C THR A 69 2.24 7.32 6.47
N SER A 70 2.36 7.97 5.32
CA SER A 70 3.65 8.28 4.69
C SER A 70 4.47 9.25 5.53
N VAL A 71 3.86 10.32 6.03
CA VAL A 71 4.54 11.25 6.95
C VAL A 71 5.00 10.53 8.23
N TYR A 72 4.14 9.68 8.79
CA TYR A 72 4.51 8.85 9.92
C TYR A 72 5.66 7.89 9.60
N GLY A 73 5.65 7.26 8.42
CA GLY A 73 6.68 6.36 7.93
C GLY A 73 8.05 7.04 7.81
N ILE A 74 8.11 8.24 7.21
CA ILE A 74 9.34 9.05 7.14
C ILE A 74 9.93 9.25 8.54
N ILE A 75 9.09 9.65 9.51
CA ILE A 75 9.55 9.90 10.88
C ILE A 75 10.08 8.61 11.52
N GLN A 76 9.37 7.50 11.35
CA GLN A 76 9.77 6.22 11.96
C GLN A 76 11.04 5.65 11.33
N TRP A 77 11.17 5.70 10.01
CA TRP A 77 12.37 5.19 9.34
C TRP A 77 13.59 6.01 9.69
N ARG A 78 13.49 7.34 9.68
CA ARG A 78 14.59 8.22 10.12
C ARG A 78 15.01 8.00 11.59
N ARG A 79 14.03 7.75 12.48
CA ARG A 79 14.36 7.39 13.88
C ARG A 79 15.07 6.04 13.97
N LEU A 80 14.61 5.05 13.20
CA LEU A 80 15.23 3.72 13.14
C LEU A 80 16.67 3.79 12.63
N ASP A 81 16.93 4.64 11.63
CA ASP A 81 18.28 4.82 11.08
C ASP A 81 19.20 5.64 12.03
N ALA A 82 18.64 6.63 12.72
CA ALA A 82 19.38 7.43 13.70
C ALA A 82 19.76 6.67 14.98
N SER A 83 18.95 5.69 15.40
CA SER A 83 19.23 4.87 16.58
C SER A 83 20.35 3.85 16.41
N ALA A 84 20.86 3.73 15.19
CA ALA A 84 21.92 2.77 14.90
C ALA A 84 23.30 3.30 15.28
N GLN A 85 23.97 2.55 16.14
CA GLN A 85 25.40 2.72 16.34
C GLN A 85 26.17 2.38 15.05
N PRO A 86 27.17 3.18 14.65
CA PRO A 86 28.04 2.82 13.54
C PRO A 86 28.69 1.48 13.84
N SER A 87 28.32 0.44 13.12
CA SER A 87 29.04 -0.84 13.21
C SER A 87 30.44 -0.61 12.66
N ALA A 88 31.46 -0.74 13.49
CA ALA A 88 32.86 -0.51 13.12
C ALA A 88 33.39 -1.43 12.01
N ASP A 89 32.62 -2.44 11.60
CA ASP A 89 33.04 -3.51 10.69
C ASP A 89 32.44 -3.44 9.28
N LYS A 90 31.71 -2.35 8.90
CA LYS A 90 31.17 -2.26 7.53
C LYS A 90 31.78 -1.10 6.74
N PRO A 91 32.06 -1.31 5.43
CA PRO A 91 32.51 -0.24 4.55
C PRO A 91 31.50 0.93 4.58
N GLN A 92 32.00 2.17 4.68
CA GLN A 92 31.19 3.37 4.55
C GLN A 92 30.49 3.36 3.18
N GLY A 93 29.15 3.22 3.16
CA GLY A 93 28.35 3.32 1.95
C GLY A 93 27.31 2.22 1.70
N GLU A 94 27.32 1.11 2.44
CA GLU A 94 26.23 0.14 2.36
C GLU A 94 25.06 0.55 3.28
N GLU A 95 23.96 1.01 2.69
CA GLU A 95 22.70 1.23 3.39
C GLU A 95 22.21 -0.13 3.97
N THR A 96 22.25 -0.24 5.28
CA THR A 96 21.79 -1.46 5.97
C THR A 96 20.27 -1.42 6.03
N LEU A 97 19.61 -2.39 5.38
CA LEU A 97 18.15 -2.57 5.43
C LEU A 97 17.76 -2.97 6.86
N ARG A 98 17.26 -2.01 7.66
CA ARG A 98 16.86 -2.23 9.04
C ARG A 98 15.39 -2.57 9.12
N ILE A 99 15.08 -3.67 9.79
CA ILE A 99 13.72 -4.18 9.95
C ILE A 99 13.44 -4.43 11.43
N VAL A 100 12.18 -4.36 11.80
CA VAL A 100 11.72 -4.54 13.18
C VAL A 100 10.81 -5.76 13.22
N ARG A 101 10.93 -6.58 14.25
CA ARG A 101 10.04 -7.73 14.46
C ARG A 101 8.78 -7.29 15.20
N PRO A 102 7.58 -7.40 14.60
CA PRO A 102 6.35 -7.06 15.31
C PRO A 102 6.10 -8.02 16.46
N SER A 103 5.61 -7.50 17.58
CA SER A 103 5.17 -8.35 18.67
C SER A 103 3.87 -9.08 18.29
N LYS A 104 3.63 -10.27 18.86
CA LYS A 104 2.37 -11.02 18.63
C LYS A 104 1.13 -10.18 18.98
N LYS A 105 1.23 -9.30 19.98
CA LYS A 105 0.15 -8.36 20.35
C LYS A 105 -0.16 -7.37 19.23
N VAL A 106 0.86 -6.79 18.61
CA VAL A 106 0.68 -5.85 17.48
C VAL A 106 -0.01 -6.54 16.32
N ILE A 107 0.44 -7.74 15.94
CA ILE A 107 -0.19 -8.52 14.87
C ILE A 107 -1.67 -8.78 15.20
N LEU A 108 -1.96 -9.31 16.39
CA LEU A 108 -3.32 -9.65 16.79
C LEU A 108 -4.23 -8.42 16.84
N ILE A 109 -3.77 -7.31 17.43
CA ILE A 109 -4.52 -6.06 17.51
C ILE A 109 -4.78 -5.49 16.12
N SER A 110 -3.78 -5.49 15.24
CA SER A 110 -3.94 -4.98 13.87
C SER A 110 -4.96 -5.80 13.08
N LEU A 111 -4.91 -7.13 13.17
CA LEU A 111 -5.86 -8.00 12.49
C LEU A 111 -7.27 -7.92 13.10
N ALA A 112 -7.39 -7.83 14.43
CA ALA A 112 -8.69 -7.62 15.09
C ALA A 112 -9.30 -6.26 14.71
N ALA A 113 -8.47 -5.21 14.65
CA ALA A 113 -8.90 -3.89 14.18
C ALA A 113 -9.34 -3.92 12.70
N ALA A 114 -8.64 -4.70 11.85
CA ALA A 114 -9.04 -4.88 10.46
C ALA A 114 -10.41 -5.55 10.34
N VAL A 115 -10.67 -6.61 11.10
CA VAL A 115 -11.98 -7.28 11.13
C VAL A 115 -13.07 -6.32 11.61
N ALA A 116 -12.84 -5.61 12.70
CA ALA A 116 -13.80 -4.65 13.25
C ALA A 116 -14.10 -3.51 12.27
N LEU A 117 -13.06 -2.95 11.63
CA LEU A 117 -13.21 -1.86 10.66
C LEU A 117 -13.92 -2.34 9.39
N THR A 118 -13.60 -3.54 8.90
CA THR A 118 -14.34 -4.14 7.78
C THR A 118 -15.82 -4.34 8.12
N ALA A 119 -16.13 -4.86 9.31
CA ALA A 119 -17.50 -5.05 9.75
C ALA A 119 -18.27 -3.73 9.89
N LEU A 120 -17.59 -2.65 10.25
CA LEU A 120 -18.15 -1.30 10.33
C LEU A 120 -18.37 -0.66 8.95
N LEU A 121 -17.39 -0.77 8.04
CA LEU A 121 -17.39 -0.09 6.74
C LEU A 121 -18.19 -0.83 5.67
N TRP A 122 -18.18 -2.16 5.68
CA TRP A 122 -18.90 -2.95 4.67
C TRP A 122 -20.39 -2.59 4.55
N PRO A 123 -21.20 -2.44 5.61
CA PRO A 123 -22.61 -2.05 5.47
C PRO A 123 -22.77 -0.65 4.86
N VAL A 124 -21.81 0.25 5.12
CA VAL A 124 -21.82 1.62 4.57
C VAL A 124 -21.58 1.57 3.07
N PHE A 125 -20.49 0.91 2.62
CA PHE A 125 -20.18 0.79 1.20
C PHE A 125 -21.24 0.00 0.44
N ASN A 126 -21.77 -1.08 1.02
CA ASN A 126 -22.86 -1.83 0.42
C ASN A 126 -24.12 -0.97 0.17
N ARG A 127 -24.45 -0.04 1.08
CA ARG A 127 -25.55 0.90 0.89
C ARG A 127 -25.24 1.95 -0.20
N ILE A 128 -23.99 2.43 -0.26
CA ILE A 128 -23.56 3.40 -1.26
C ILE A 128 -23.64 2.79 -2.65
N ASP A 129 -23.13 1.57 -2.85
CA ASP A 129 -23.15 0.89 -4.14
C ASP A 129 -24.58 0.62 -4.63
N HIS A 130 -25.47 0.14 -3.75
CA HIS A 130 -26.88 -0.03 -4.09
C HIS A 130 -27.58 1.30 -4.42
N ALA A 131 -27.27 2.36 -3.70
CA ALA A 131 -27.82 3.70 -3.98
C ALA A 131 -27.32 4.27 -5.31
N ALA A 132 -26.10 3.90 -5.72
CA ALA A 132 -25.53 4.26 -7.03
C ALA A 132 -26.04 3.39 -8.19
N GLY A 133 -26.90 2.40 -7.92
CA GLY A 133 -27.40 1.47 -8.92
C GLY A 133 -26.39 0.41 -9.37
N ALA A 134 -25.32 0.23 -8.62
CA ALA A 134 -24.35 -0.84 -8.87
C ALA A 134 -24.99 -2.21 -8.50
N GLU A 135 -24.73 -3.21 -9.34
CA GLU A 135 -25.13 -4.60 -9.09
C GLU A 135 -23.88 -5.48 -8.86
N PRO A 136 -23.21 -5.33 -7.69
CA PRO A 136 -22.04 -6.14 -7.38
C PRO A 136 -22.41 -7.63 -7.25
N TYR A 137 -21.55 -8.52 -7.70
CA TYR A 137 -21.73 -9.95 -7.42
C TYR A 137 -21.70 -10.21 -5.90
N ARG A 138 -22.35 -11.29 -5.49
CA ARG A 138 -22.47 -11.62 -4.06
C ARG A 138 -21.10 -11.68 -3.37
N GLY A 139 -20.88 -10.78 -2.42
CA GLY A 139 -19.65 -10.69 -1.61
C GLY A 139 -18.58 -9.78 -2.19
N GLN A 140 -18.76 -9.18 -3.36
CA GLN A 140 -17.78 -8.26 -3.95
C GLN A 140 -17.47 -7.08 -3.02
N VAL A 141 -18.48 -6.39 -2.54
CA VAL A 141 -18.33 -5.23 -1.64
C VAL A 141 -17.59 -5.61 -0.34
N LEU A 142 -17.86 -6.82 0.18
CA LEU A 142 -17.15 -7.32 1.37
C LEU A 142 -15.66 -7.56 1.07
N LEU A 143 -15.35 -8.17 -0.08
CA LEU A 143 -13.98 -8.41 -0.49
C LEU A 143 -13.24 -7.09 -0.73
N ASP A 144 -13.82 -6.16 -1.48
CA ASP A 144 -13.25 -4.83 -1.76
C ASP A 144 -12.96 -4.09 -0.44
N THR A 145 -13.95 -4.04 0.46
CA THR A 145 -13.78 -3.40 1.78
C THR A 145 -12.68 -4.09 2.59
N SER A 146 -12.64 -5.43 2.59
CA SER A 146 -11.62 -6.18 3.32
C SER A 146 -10.22 -5.93 2.78
N MET A 147 -10.06 -5.89 1.45
CA MET A 147 -8.76 -5.61 0.82
C MET A 147 -8.32 -4.18 1.07
N ALA A 148 -9.23 -3.21 1.02
CA ALA A 148 -8.92 -1.81 1.35
C ALA A 148 -8.45 -1.67 2.81
N VAL A 149 -9.15 -2.28 3.77
CA VAL A 149 -8.77 -2.24 5.19
C VAL A 149 -7.46 -2.98 5.45
N LEU A 150 -7.22 -4.13 4.82
CA LEU A 150 -5.94 -4.84 4.92
C LEU A 150 -4.79 -4.03 4.33
N SER A 151 -5.03 -3.25 3.26
CA SER A 151 -4.04 -2.33 2.68
C SER A 151 -3.67 -1.22 3.67
N MET A 152 -4.63 -0.72 4.47
CA MET A 152 -4.33 0.23 5.55
C MET A 152 -3.41 -0.41 6.61
N VAL A 153 -3.68 -1.64 7.01
CA VAL A 153 -2.82 -2.37 7.96
C VAL A 153 -1.44 -2.63 7.36
N ALA A 154 -1.38 -3.07 6.10
CA ALA A 154 -0.10 -3.30 5.40
C ALA A 154 0.74 -2.03 5.36
N MET A 155 0.15 -0.90 4.98
CA MET A 155 0.83 0.40 4.93
C MET A 155 1.34 0.86 6.31
N TYR A 156 0.55 0.62 7.37
CA TYR A 156 1.01 0.85 8.74
C TYR A 156 2.20 -0.05 9.09
N TRP A 157 2.19 -1.34 8.70
CA TRP A 157 3.31 -2.24 8.95
C TRP A 157 4.56 -1.86 8.16
N VAL A 158 4.41 -1.38 6.91
CA VAL A 158 5.53 -0.79 6.14
C VAL A 158 6.15 0.38 6.90
N SER A 159 5.32 1.31 7.40
CA SER A 159 5.81 2.48 8.15
C SER A 159 6.59 2.11 9.43
N ARG A 160 6.30 0.94 10.00
CA ARG A 160 7.00 0.38 11.15
C ARG A 160 8.19 -0.52 10.78
N SER A 161 8.52 -0.64 9.50
CA SER A 161 9.56 -1.55 8.98
C SER A 161 9.34 -3.02 9.35
N TYR A 162 8.08 -3.47 9.47
CA TYR A 162 7.76 -4.87 9.73
C TYR A 162 7.79 -5.67 8.43
N PRO A 163 8.68 -6.67 8.26
CA PRO A 163 8.75 -7.47 7.03
C PRO A 163 7.48 -8.30 6.78
N GLU A 164 6.64 -8.47 7.80
CA GLU A 164 5.36 -9.15 7.72
C GLU A 164 4.34 -8.41 6.85
N ASN A 165 4.55 -7.12 6.54
CA ASN A 165 3.71 -6.35 5.60
C ASN A 165 3.61 -7.07 4.25
N TRP A 166 4.68 -7.71 3.79
CA TRP A 166 4.72 -8.41 2.52
C TRP A 166 3.74 -9.59 2.43
N TYR A 167 3.43 -10.25 3.54
CA TYR A 167 2.39 -11.29 3.54
C TYR A 167 1.00 -10.71 3.30
N LEU A 168 0.73 -9.51 3.84
CA LEU A 168 -0.53 -8.82 3.56
C LEU A 168 -0.59 -8.38 2.09
N TRP A 169 0.49 -7.81 1.54
CA TRP A 169 0.54 -7.45 0.14
C TRP A 169 0.37 -8.66 -0.79
N ILE A 170 0.96 -9.81 -0.48
CA ILE A 170 0.75 -11.05 -1.24
C ILE A 170 -0.72 -11.45 -1.21
N LEU A 171 -1.36 -11.46 -0.04
CA LEU A 171 -2.78 -11.82 0.10
C LEU A 171 -3.67 -10.85 -0.67
N ILE A 172 -3.48 -9.53 -0.46
CA ILE A 172 -4.27 -8.48 -1.11
C ILE A 172 -4.18 -8.59 -2.64
N ASN A 173 -2.94 -8.68 -3.17
CA ASN A 173 -2.74 -8.74 -4.61
C ASN A 173 -3.28 -10.04 -5.22
N LEU A 174 -3.13 -11.17 -4.54
CA LEU A 174 -3.66 -12.46 -5.00
C LEU A 174 -5.20 -12.43 -5.11
N VAL A 175 -5.88 -11.91 -4.08
CA VAL A 175 -7.35 -11.77 -4.08
C VAL A 175 -7.77 -10.76 -5.15
N SER A 176 -7.08 -9.63 -5.27
CA SER A 176 -7.39 -8.60 -6.28
C SER A 176 -7.24 -9.13 -7.70
N VAL A 177 -6.18 -9.91 -8.00
CA VAL A 177 -6.02 -10.57 -9.31
C VAL A 177 -7.23 -11.46 -9.61
N ALA A 178 -7.64 -12.30 -8.65
CA ALA A 178 -8.81 -13.16 -8.84
C ALA A 178 -10.08 -12.34 -9.09
N MET A 179 -10.34 -11.31 -8.28
CA MET A 179 -11.51 -10.44 -8.43
C MET A 179 -11.55 -9.76 -9.81
N PHE A 180 -10.43 -9.21 -10.27
CA PHE A 180 -10.36 -8.55 -11.58
C PHE A 180 -10.50 -9.53 -12.75
N LEU A 181 -9.98 -10.74 -12.63
CA LEU A 181 -10.20 -11.79 -13.64
C LEU A 181 -11.68 -12.19 -13.73
N PHE A 182 -12.35 -12.40 -12.60
CA PHE A 182 -13.79 -12.69 -12.56
C PHE A 182 -14.64 -11.53 -13.06
N GLY A 183 -14.19 -10.28 -12.84
CA GLY A 183 -14.83 -9.07 -13.34
C GLY A 183 -14.53 -8.74 -14.80
N GLY A 184 -13.70 -9.53 -15.51
CA GLY A 184 -13.30 -9.25 -16.90
C GLY A 184 -12.33 -8.08 -17.07
N LEU A 185 -11.74 -7.58 -15.96
CA LEU A 185 -10.84 -6.44 -15.95
C LEU A 185 -9.37 -6.89 -16.10
N TYR A 186 -9.04 -7.44 -17.26
CA TYR A 186 -7.76 -8.11 -17.52
C TYR A 186 -6.53 -7.20 -17.34
N TRP A 187 -6.60 -5.92 -17.68
CA TRP A 187 -5.51 -4.97 -17.48
C TRP A 187 -5.22 -4.72 -16.00
N MET A 188 -6.27 -4.61 -15.18
CA MET A 188 -6.12 -4.49 -13.74
C MET A 188 -5.57 -5.79 -13.14
N ALA A 189 -6.05 -6.95 -13.59
CA ALA A 189 -5.50 -8.25 -13.17
C ALA A 189 -4.00 -8.37 -13.49
N ALA A 190 -3.57 -7.91 -14.67
CA ALA A 190 -2.16 -7.89 -15.04
C ALA A 190 -1.32 -6.96 -14.15
N LEU A 191 -1.82 -5.74 -13.85
CA LEU A 191 -1.16 -4.79 -12.95
C LEU A 191 -0.99 -5.38 -11.54
N TYR A 192 -2.07 -5.93 -10.96
CA TYR A 192 -1.99 -6.56 -9.64
C TYR A 192 -1.18 -7.85 -9.66
N GLY A 193 -1.09 -8.55 -10.79
CA GLY A 193 -0.14 -9.64 -11.01
C GLY A 193 1.32 -9.18 -10.90
N CYS A 194 1.66 -8.03 -11.46
CA CYS A 194 2.97 -7.41 -11.28
C CYS A 194 3.24 -7.05 -9.81
N TYR A 195 2.25 -6.48 -9.11
CA TYR A 195 2.37 -6.19 -7.68
C TYR A 195 2.53 -7.46 -6.83
N LEU A 196 1.84 -8.55 -7.18
CA LEU A 196 2.00 -9.84 -6.52
C LEU A 196 3.43 -10.38 -6.66
N VAL A 197 3.99 -10.36 -7.86
CA VAL A 197 5.39 -10.75 -8.10
C VAL A 197 6.35 -9.87 -7.31
N THR A 198 6.14 -8.55 -7.32
CA THR A 198 6.95 -7.59 -6.56
C THR A 198 6.85 -7.83 -5.05
N ALA A 199 5.68 -8.22 -4.53
CA ALA A 199 5.51 -8.56 -3.12
C ALA A 199 6.31 -9.80 -2.70
N PHE A 200 6.41 -10.83 -3.55
CA PHE A 200 7.29 -11.97 -3.28
C PHE A 200 8.78 -11.57 -3.31
N ILE A 201 9.17 -10.72 -4.25
CA ILE A 201 10.54 -10.20 -4.33
C ILE A 201 10.86 -9.39 -3.08
N GLY A 202 9.96 -8.49 -2.65
CA GLY A 202 10.10 -7.67 -1.46
C GLY A 202 10.24 -8.50 -0.19
N LEU A 203 9.37 -9.51 -0.01
CA LEU A 203 9.45 -10.44 1.12
C LEU A 203 10.81 -11.13 1.18
N ARG A 204 11.28 -11.65 0.03
CA ARG A 204 12.58 -12.33 -0.04
C ARG A 204 13.73 -11.37 0.22
N HIS A 205 13.68 -10.17 -0.36
CA HIS A 205 14.71 -9.14 -0.21
C HIS A 205 14.83 -8.68 1.25
N TRP A 206 13.71 -8.31 1.89
CA TRP A 206 13.70 -7.85 3.26
C TRP A 206 14.14 -8.94 4.26
N LYS A 207 13.72 -10.18 4.05
CA LYS A 207 14.14 -11.30 4.92
C LYS A 207 15.59 -11.70 4.76
N ARG A 208 16.15 -11.59 3.54
CA ARG A 208 17.53 -12.00 3.27
C ARG A 208 18.54 -10.93 3.69
N ASN A 209 18.22 -9.67 3.42
CA ASN A 209 19.16 -8.54 3.56
C ASN A 209 18.86 -7.70 4.82
N GLY A 210 17.71 -7.92 5.45
CA GLY A 210 17.28 -7.14 6.61
C GLY A 210 18.02 -7.52 7.90
N VAL A 211 18.46 -6.50 8.62
CA VAL A 211 19.01 -6.62 9.96
C VAL A 211 17.92 -6.26 10.97
N TYR A 212 17.61 -7.18 11.86
CA TYR A 212 16.61 -6.96 12.90
C TYR A 212 17.14 -6.03 14.00
N VAL A 213 16.38 -4.98 14.26
CA VAL A 213 16.63 -4.02 15.35
C VAL A 213 15.54 -4.21 16.40
N ASP A 214 15.90 -4.10 17.68
CA ASP A 214 14.92 -4.18 18.78
C ASP A 214 14.08 -2.89 18.82
N GLU A 215 12.74 -3.03 18.88
CA GLU A 215 11.81 -1.90 18.96
C GLU A 215 12.05 -1.02 20.20
N LYS A 216 12.70 -1.54 21.23
CA LYS A 216 13.06 -0.80 22.46
C LYS A 216 14.20 0.20 22.25
N GLU A 217 15.02 -0.01 21.24
CA GLU A 217 16.16 0.88 20.91
C GLU A 217 15.72 2.12 20.11
N ILE A 218 14.45 2.15 19.64
CA ILE A 218 13.90 3.23 18.78
C ILE A 218 13.22 4.34 19.62
N LYS A 219 13.19 4.23 20.95
CA LYS A 219 12.54 5.21 21.83
C LYS A 219 13.36 6.44 22.08
#